data_132e72988d007e0267baf3d501638074
#
_entry.id   132e72988d007e0267baf3d501638074
#
_cell.length_a   1.000
_cell.length_b   1.000
_cell.length_c   1.000
_cell.angle_alpha   90.00
_cell.angle_beta   90.00
_cell.angle_gamma   90.00
#
_symmetry.space_group_name_H-M   'P 1'
#
loop_
_entity.id
_entity.type
_entity.pdbx_description
1 polymer ?
#
loop_
_entity_poly.entity_id
_entity_poly.type
_entity_poly.pdbx_seq_one_letter_code
_entity_poly.pdbx_strand_id
1 'polypeptide(L)'
;MTEPTVNPRREADADPCAVDLVVRGGRVWTGERDGREPTALAVRDGRILAVGTDEELAPLARSAAQVIDLAGERVLPGLQDSHIHAVRAGLTWDRELHWEELDRKSTRLNSSHLGIS
;
A
#
# COMPACT_ATOMS: atom_id res chain seq x y z
N MET A 1 5.57 -25.89 -13.13
CA MET A 1 4.91 -24.58 -13.25
C MET A 1 3.43 -24.87 -13.44
N THR A 2 2.64 -24.81 -12.36
CA THR A 2 1.21 -25.07 -12.37
C THR A 2 0.51 -23.76 -12.66
N GLU A 3 -0.17 -23.65 -13.81
CA GLU A 3 -1.06 -22.53 -14.11
C GLU A 3 -2.19 -22.48 -13.07
N PRO A 4 -2.59 -21.29 -12.60
CA PRO A 4 -3.75 -21.18 -11.72
C PRO A 4 -4.99 -21.61 -12.49
N THR A 5 -5.63 -22.67 -12.01
CA THR A 5 -6.88 -23.18 -12.56
C THR A 5 -7.95 -22.12 -12.31
N VAL A 6 -8.30 -21.37 -13.34
CA VAL A 6 -9.45 -20.46 -13.31
C VAL A 6 -10.70 -21.34 -13.19
N ASN A 7 -11.45 -21.16 -12.12
CA ASN A 7 -12.68 -21.89 -11.89
C ASN A 7 -13.80 -21.31 -12.79
N PRO A 8 -14.23 -22.01 -13.85
CA PRO A 8 -15.19 -21.49 -14.82
C PRO A 8 -16.61 -21.27 -14.25
N ARG A 9 -16.85 -21.68 -13.02
CA ARG A 9 -18.17 -21.48 -12.37
C ARG A 9 -18.32 -20.10 -11.71
N ARG A 10 -17.26 -19.28 -11.66
CA ARG A 10 -17.35 -17.89 -11.18
C ARG A 10 -17.76 -16.88 -12.26
N GLU A 11 -17.67 -17.27 -13.53
CA GLU A 11 -18.00 -16.34 -14.64
C GLU A 11 -19.49 -16.29 -15.01
N ALA A 12 -20.29 -17.28 -14.61
CA ALA A 12 -21.68 -17.37 -15.05
C ALA A 12 -22.71 -16.66 -14.17
N ASP A 13 -22.35 -16.27 -12.92
CA ASP A 13 -23.26 -15.62 -11.95
C ASP A 13 -22.69 -14.30 -11.40
N ALA A 14 -21.68 -13.72 -12.02
CA ALA A 14 -21.15 -12.43 -11.58
C ALA A 14 -22.16 -11.32 -11.92
N ASP A 15 -22.82 -10.78 -10.91
CA ASP A 15 -23.57 -9.54 -11.02
C ASP A 15 -22.62 -8.47 -11.62
N PRO A 16 -22.94 -7.89 -12.79
CA PRO A 16 -22.12 -6.88 -13.43
C PRO A 16 -21.87 -5.62 -12.55
N CYS A 17 -22.59 -5.51 -11.44
CA CYS A 17 -22.40 -4.50 -10.42
C CYS A 17 -21.63 -5.00 -9.17
N ALA A 18 -21.24 -6.27 -9.10
CA ALA A 18 -20.55 -6.81 -7.92
C ALA A 18 -19.19 -6.13 -7.71
N VAL A 19 -18.97 -5.64 -6.50
CA VAL A 19 -17.71 -5.07 -6.04
C VAL A 19 -17.04 -6.12 -5.15
N ASP A 20 -15.74 -6.37 -5.36
CA ASP A 20 -15.02 -7.38 -4.58
C ASP A 20 -14.72 -6.89 -3.18
N LEU A 21 -14.26 -5.64 -3.08
CA LEU A 21 -13.80 -5.06 -1.84
C LEU A 21 -14.14 -3.57 -1.78
N VAL A 22 -14.63 -3.13 -0.63
CA VAL A 22 -14.65 -1.73 -0.25
C VAL A 22 -13.85 -1.54 1.02
N VAL A 23 -12.93 -0.59 1.00
CA VAL A 23 -12.18 -0.12 2.16
C VAL A 23 -12.72 1.25 2.51
N ARG A 24 -13.06 1.50 3.78
CA ARG A 24 -13.70 2.73 4.24
C ARG A 24 -13.22 3.18 5.61
N GLY A 25 -13.64 4.37 6.04
CA GLY A 25 -13.35 4.88 7.37
C GLY A 25 -11.89 5.23 7.60
N GLY A 26 -11.13 5.49 6.54
CA GLY A 26 -9.71 5.79 6.63
C GLY A 26 -9.33 7.09 5.94
N ARG A 27 -8.07 7.19 5.53
CA ARG A 27 -7.51 8.28 4.74
C ARG A 27 -6.75 7.69 3.56
N VAL A 28 -7.26 7.88 2.36
CA VAL A 28 -6.68 7.32 1.13
C VAL A 28 -5.74 8.36 0.50
N TRP A 29 -4.47 8.01 0.37
CA TRP A 29 -3.51 8.86 -0.31
C TRP A 29 -3.50 8.57 -1.82
N THR A 30 -3.87 9.56 -2.62
CA THR A 30 -3.95 9.42 -4.08
C THR A 30 -2.69 9.91 -4.81
N GLY A 31 -1.82 10.64 -4.13
CA GLY A 31 -0.68 11.32 -4.75
C GLY A 31 -1.05 12.65 -5.43
N GLU A 32 -2.32 12.98 -5.51
CA GLU A 32 -2.78 14.25 -6.07
C GLU A 32 -2.58 15.39 -5.06
N ARG A 33 -2.38 16.60 -5.60
CA ARG A 33 -2.15 17.80 -4.78
C ARG A 33 -3.37 18.71 -4.71
N ASP A 34 -4.55 18.17 -4.97
CA ASP A 34 -5.81 18.90 -5.00
C ASP A 34 -6.40 19.19 -3.60
N GLY A 35 -5.74 18.71 -2.55
CA GLY A 35 -6.16 18.88 -1.16
C GLY A 35 -7.31 17.98 -0.75
N ARG A 36 -7.75 17.04 -1.57
CA ARG A 36 -8.76 16.05 -1.21
C ARG A 36 -8.14 14.93 -0.42
N GLU A 37 -8.79 14.54 0.66
CA GLU A 37 -8.48 13.31 1.40
C GLU A 37 -9.68 12.37 1.31
N PRO A 38 -9.74 11.50 0.30
CA PRO A 38 -10.78 10.48 0.23
C PRO A 38 -10.72 9.55 1.44
N THR A 39 -11.89 9.06 1.89
CA THR A 39 -11.98 8.19 3.06
C THR A 39 -12.23 6.73 2.72
N ALA A 40 -12.57 6.47 1.44
CA ALA A 40 -12.90 5.13 0.97
C ALA A 40 -12.38 4.86 -0.45
N LEU A 41 -12.22 3.57 -0.77
CA LEU A 41 -11.97 3.08 -2.11
C LEU A 41 -12.74 1.76 -2.35
N ALA A 42 -13.09 1.53 -3.61
CA ALA A 42 -13.72 0.29 -4.06
C ALA A 42 -12.84 -0.42 -5.09
N VAL A 43 -12.79 -1.74 -5.02
CA VAL A 43 -11.99 -2.59 -5.91
C VAL A 43 -12.90 -3.62 -6.58
N ARG A 44 -12.68 -3.83 -7.87
CA ARG A 44 -13.27 -4.92 -8.66
C ARG A 44 -12.23 -5.48 -9.62
N ASP A 45 -12.19 -6.81 -9.74
CA ASP A 45 -11.26 -7.52 -10.64
C ASP A 45 -9.79 -7.11 -10.47
N GLY A 46 -9.37 -6.89 -9.21
CA GLY A 46 -8.02 -6.45 -8.89
C GLY A 46 -7.69 -5.00 -9.29
N ARG A 47 -8.69 -4.20 -9.66
CA ARG A 47 -8.52 -2.79 -10.06
C ARG A 47 -9.31 -1.86 -9.16
N ILE A 48 -8.78 -0.69 -8.91
CA ILE A 48 -9.51 0.37 -8.21
C ILE A 48 -10.64 0.86 -9.12
N LEU A 49 -11.88 0.65 -8.67
CA LEU A 49 -13.09 1.05 -9.36
C LEU A 49 -13.46 2.51 -9.08
N ALA A 50 -13.35 2.91 -7.82
CA ALA A 50 -13.68 4.26 -7.36
C ALA A 50 -12.88 4.63 -6.12
N VAL A 51 -12.64 5.92 -5.95
CA VAL A 51 -12.04 6.54 -4.76
C VAL A 51 -12.91 7.75 -4.41
N GLY A 52 -13.29 7.89 -3.15
CA GLY A 52 -14.16 8.98 -2.72
C GLY A 52 -14.39 8.96 -1.21
N THR A 53 -15.47 9.56 -0.77
CA THR A 53 -15.87 9.54 0.65
C THR A 53 -16.66 8.27 0.98
N ASP A 54 -16.79 7.99 2.27
CA ASP A 54 -17.60 6.88 2.77
C ASP A 54 -19.05 6.97 2.29
N GLU A 55 -19.60 8.18 2.23
CA GLU A 55 -20.97 8.43 1.79
C GLU A 55 -21.12 8.16 0.28
N GLU A 56 -20.16 8.61 -0.52
CA GLU A 56 -20.19 8.40 -1.97
C GLU A 56 -20.10 6.91 -2.32
N LEU A 57 -19.30 6.14 -1.58
CA LEU A 57 -19.10 4.72 -1.82
C LEU A 57 -20.05 3.81 -1.03
N ALA A 58 -20.93 4.36 -0.20
CA ALA A 58 -21.88 3.58 0.58
C ALA A 58 -22.76 2.62 -0.26
N PRO A 59 -23.25 3.00 -1.47
CA PRO A 59 -23.98 2.07 -2.32
C PRO A 59 -23.14 0.85 -2.74
N LEU A 60 -21.87 1.07 -3.08
CA LEU A 60 -20.94 0.01 -3.46
C LEU A 60 -20.61 -0.90 -2.26
N ALA A 61 -20.48 -0.33 -1.08
CA ALA A 61 -20.20 -1.09 0.15
C ALA A 61 -21.33 -2.08 0.50
N ARG A 62 -22.60 -1.77 0.13
CA ARG A 62 -23.74 -2.67 0.38
C ARG A 62 -23.72 -3.91 -0.50
N SER A 63 -23.13 -3.82 -1.70
CA SER A 63 -23.05 -4.92 -2.67
C SER A 63 -21.66 -5.56 -2.70
N ALA A 64 -20.71 -5.07 -1.93
CA ALA A 64 -19.36 -5.59 -1.89
C ALA A 64 -19.30 -6.98 -1.24
N ALA A 65 -18.47 -7.86 -1.81
CA ALA A 65 -18.20 -9.16 -1.23
C ALA A 65 -17.46 -9.06 0.11
N GLN A 66 -16.64 -8.02 0.26
CA GLN A 66 -15.90 -7.72 1.48
C GLN A 66 -15.89 -6.22 1.76
N VAL A 67 -16.02 -5.84 3.03
CA VAL A 67 -15.85 -4.47 3.50
C VAL A 67 -14.82 -4.46 4.63
N ILE A 68 -13.82 -3.58 4.52
CA ILE A 68 -12.80 -3.35 5.55
C ILE A 68 -13.00 -1.95 6.12
N ASP A 69 -13.16 -1.86 7.42
CA ASP A 69 -13.19 -0.59 8.15
C ASP A 69 -11.80 -0.30 8.72
N LEU A 70 -11.24 0.83 8.35
CA LEU A 70 -9.86 1.22 8.67
C LEU A 70 -9.72 1.92 10.01
N ALA A 71 -10.84 2.28 10.65
CA ALA A 71 -10.80 3.00 11.92
C ALA A 71 -9.87 4.24 11.93
N GLY A 72 -9.79 4.96 10.81
CA GLY A 72 -8.95 6.15 10.65
C GLY A 72 -7.53 5.90 10.12
N GLU A 73 -7.15 4.65 9.86
CA GLU A 73 -5.84 4.31 9.30
C GLU A 73 -5.65 4.86 7.88
N ARG A 74 -4.40 4.92 7.45
CA ARG A 74 -4.04 5.44 6.12
C ARG A 74 -3.84 4.33 5.11
N VAL A 75 -4.41 4.52 3.93
CA VAL A 75 -4.18 3.66 2.76
C VAL A 75 -3.15 4.32 1.86
N LEU A 76 -2.11 3.58 1.53
CA LEU A 76 -1.05 3.98 0.62
C LEU A 76 -0.92 2.94 -0.50
N PRO A 77 -0.44 3.33 -1.70
CA PRO A 77 0.01 2.36 -2.69
C PRO A 77 1.12 1.47 -2.13
N GLY A 78 1.18 0.23 -2.60
CA GLY A 78 2.30 -0.65 -2.28
C GLY A 78 3.63 -0.02 -2.68
N LEU A 79 4.66 -0.22 -1.87
CA LEU A 79 5.99 0.30 -2.16
C LEU A 79 6.55 -0.36 -3.41
N GLN A 80 7.04 0.46 -4.34
CA GLN A 80 7.69 0.01 -5.56
C GLN A 80 9.03 0.71 -5.70
N ASP A 81 10.05 -0.07 -6.06
CA ASP A 81 11.37 0.46 -6.36
C ASP A 81 11.81 -0.04 -7.74
N SER A 82 12.20 0.86 -8.61
CA SER A 82 12.66 0.55 -9.97
C SER A 82 14.08 0.01 -10.02
N HIS A 83 14.87 0.23 -8.96
CA HIS A 83 16.24 -0.25 -8.85
C HIS A 83 16.60 -0.51 -7.39
N ILE A 84 16.68 -1.78 -6.99
CA ILE A 84 17.00 -2.19 -5.62
C ILE A 84 17.98 -3.35 -5.61
N HIS A 85 18.94 -3.31 -4.68
CA HIS A 85 19.88 -4.39 -4.39
C HIS A 85 19.52 -5.09 -3.07
N ALA A 86 18.29 -5.59 -2.97
CA ALA A 86 17.75 -6.15 -1.72
C ALA A 86 18.60 -7.27 -1.12
N VAL A 87 19.09 -8.19 -1.95
CA VAL A 87 19.93 -9.30 -1.50
C VAL A 87 21.26 -8.79 -0.93
N ARG A 88 21.90 -7.84 -1.63
CA ARG A 88 23.14 -7.24 -1.18
C ARG A 88 22.96 -6.47 0.13
N ALA A 89 21.93 -5.65 0.22
CA ALA A 89 21.60 -4.91 1.42
C ALA A 89 21.34 -5.85 2.62
N GLY A 90 20.62 -6.95 2.39
CA GLY A 90 20.38 -7.95 3.43
C GLY A 90 21.64 -8.69 3.90
N LEU A 91 22.62 -8.93 3.00
CA LEU A 91 23.88 -9.60 3.35
C LEU A 91 24.83 -8.72 4.17
N THR A 92 24.72 -7.40 4.05
CA THR A 92 25.61 -6.46 4.72
C THR A 92 24.92 -5.69 5.85
N TRP A 93 23.64 -5.96 6.10
CA TRP A 93 22.81 -5.24 7.07
C TRP A 93 23.46 -5.09 8.46
N ASP A 94 24.05 -6.13 8.97
CA ASP A 94 24.73 -6.16 10.27
C ASP A 94 26.09 -5.45 10.29
N ARG A 95 26.62 -5.07 9.12
CA ARG A 95 27.94 -4.44 8.94
C ARG A 95 27.85 -3.00 8.47
N GLU A 96 26.68 -2.56 8.08
CA GLU A 96 26.44 -1.21 7.58
C GLU A 96 25.99 -0.26 8.69
N LEU A 97 26.25 0.99 8.51
CA LEU A 97 25.86 2.04 9.43
C LEU A 97 24.41 2.43 9.14
N HIS A 98 23.51 2.19 10.10
CA HIS A 98 22.11 2.54 10.01
C HIS A 98 21.91 4.00 10.40
N TRP A 99 21.85 4.88 9.40
CA TRP A 99 21.76 6.33 9.60
C TRP A 99 20.43 6.77 10.23
N GLU A 100 19.37 6.00 10.03
CA GLU A 100 18.05 6.24 10.58
C GLU A 100 17.99 6.15 12.12
N GLU A 101 18.91 5.39 12.71
CA GLU A 101 18.99 5.18 14.15
C GLU A 101 19.97 6.18 14.83
N LEU A 102 20.68 6.98 14.03
CA LEU A 102 21.70 7.89 14.54
C LEU A 102 21.19 9.32 14.66
N ASP A 103 21.32 9.89 15.84
CA ASP A 103 21.17 11.33 16.03
C ASP A 103 22.22 12.09 15.20
N ARG A 104 21.86 13.23 14.64
CA ARG A 104 22.74 14.10 13.81
C ARG A 104 24.05 14.47 14.49
N LYS A 105 24.07 14.53 15.82
CA LYS A 105 25.29 14.81 16.59
C LYS A 105 26.22 13.62 16.64
N SER A 106 25.70 12.41 16.81
CA SER A 106 26.51 11.18 16.83
C SER A 106 27.09 10.84 15.46
N THR A 107 26.38 11.16 14.37
CA THR A 107 26.87 11.02 13.01
C THR A 107 28.13 11.85 12.74
N ARG A 108 28.18 13.08 13.24
CA ARG A 108 29.37 13.94 13.13
C ARG A 108 30.58 13.40 13.88
N LEU A 109 30.38 12.80 15.04
CA LEU A 109 31.45 12.23 15.85
C LEU A 109 32.03 10.96 15.22
N ASN A 110 31.18 10.12 14.62
CA ASN A 110 31.64 8.91 13.94
C ASN A 110 32.43 9.20 12.65
N SER A 111 32.08 10.23 11.89
CA SER A 111 32.84 10.62 10.69
C SER A 111 34.23 11.18 11.01
N SER A 112 34.45 11.68 12.23
CA SER A 112 35.76 12.17 12.67
C SER A 112 36.68 11.06 13.19
N HIS A 113 36.17 9.86 13.50
CA HIS A 113 36.94 8.70 13.95
C HIS A 113 37.33 7.72 12.84
N LEU A 114 36.79 7.85 11.65
CA LEU A 114 37.27 7.17 10.45
C LEU A 114 38.47 7.93 9.85
N GLY A 115 39.51 8.10 10.66
CA GLY A 115 40.83 8.49 10.18
C GLY A 115 41.38 7.35 9.36
N ILE A 116 41.33 7.48 8.05
CA ILE A 116 42.03 6.60 7.12
C ILE A 116 43.52 6.89 7.29
N SER A 117 44.23 5.93 7.84
CA SER A 117 45.70 5.83 7.74
C SER A 117 46.06 5.22 6.45
#